data_bf56a8a435925f505968fa1469f0a853
#
_entry.id   bf56a8a435925f505968fa1469f0a853
#
_cell.length_a   1.000
_cell.length_b   1.000
_cell.length_c   1.000
_cell.angle_alpha   90.00
_cell.angle_beta   90.00
_cell.angle_gamma   90.00
#
_symmetry.space_group_name_H-M   'P 1'
#
loop_
_entity.id
_entity.type
_entity.pdbx_description
1 polymer ?
#
loop_
_entity_poly.entity_id
_entity_poly.type
_entity_poly.pdbx_seq_one_letter_code
_entity_poly.pdbx_strand_id
1 'polypeptide(L)'
;NERVSQSSLLKTGMQVGSAALDIGDVKYRNEIMQGLGLGAQFGIILPFSRSHESEADIIGLDLMAKAGFNPKESVTLWQNMSQAGDGATPEFMSTHPAPGNRIKELQANMSGAVVAKNNANKSGKTPACTL
;
A
#
# COMPACT_ATOMS: atom_id res chain seq x y z
N ASN A 1 2.84 5.15 -11.72
CA ASN A 1 1.95 5.57 -12.82
C ASN A 1 0.66 4.72 -12.92
N GLU A 2 0.69 3.43 -12.55
CA GLU A 2 -0.48 2.53 -12.59
C GLU A 2 -1.64 3.02 -11.70
N ARG A 3 -1.33 3.50 -10.50
CA ARG A 3 -2.30 4.07 -9.57
C ARG A 3 -3.06 5.28 -10.14
N VAL A 4 -2.34 6.13 -10.89
CA VAL A 4 -2.92 7.30 -11.57
C VAL A 4 -3.83 6.87 -12.72
N SER A 5 -3.42 5.88 -13.51
CA SER A 5 -4.20 5.33 -14.63
C SER A 5 -5.51 4.72 -14.15
N GLN A 6 -5.49 3.96 -13.07
CA GLN A 6 -6.68 3.30 -12.51
C GLN A 6 -7.66 4.29 -11.90
N SER A 7 -7.14 5.28 -11.14
CA SER A 7 -7.97 6.37 -10.63
C SER A 7 -8.60 7.19 -11.76
N SER A 8 -7.88 7.37 -12.86
CA SER A 8 -8.38 8.08 -14.05
C SER A 8 -9.48 7.30 -14.77
N LEU A 9 -9.30 5.98 -14.95
CA LEU A 9 -10.31 5.10 -15.54
C LEU A 9 -11.60 5.07 -14.71
N LEU A 10 -11.49 4.98 -13.38
CA LEU A 10 -12.65 5.02 -12.49
C LEU A 10 -13.37 6.36 -12.56
N LYS A 11 -12.64 7.48 -12.56
CA LYS A 11 -13.24 8.82 -12.72
C LYS A 11 -13.95 8.95 -14.05
N THR A 12 -13.34 8.50 -15.15
CA THR A 12 -13.96 8.53 -16.48
C THR A 12 -15.21 7.66 -16.53
N GLY A 13 -15.14 6.44 -15.97
CA GLY A 13 -16.31 5.55 -15.88
C GLY A 13 -17.46 6.16 -15.08
N MET A 14 -17.18 6.82 -13.96
CA MET A 14 -18.19 7.52 -13.16
C MET A 14 -18.77 8.73 -13.89
N GLN A 15 -17.97 9.49 -14.66
CA GLN A 15 -18.45 10.61 -15.46
C GLN A 15 -19.38 10.15 -16.58
N VAL A 16 -19.01 9.07 -17.28
CA VAL A 16 -19.87 8.48 -18.32
C VAL A 16 -21.16 7.94 -17.73
N GLY A 17 -21.10 7.24 -16.58
CA GLY A 17 -22.27 6.77 -15.84
C GLY A 17 -23.18 7.90 -15.40
N SER A 18 -22.61 9.00 -14.89
CA SER A 18 -23.36 10.21 -14.52
C SER A 18 -24.08 10.84 -15.71
N ALA A 19 -23.38 10.97 -16.85
CA ALA A 19 -23.97 11.52 -18.07
C ALA A 19 -25.12 10.62 -18.61
N ALA A 20 -24.97 9.30 -18.53
CA ALA A 20 -26.01 8.36 -18.91
C ALA A 20 -27.25 8.48 -18.02
N LEU A 21 -27.09 8.69 -16.71
CA LEU A 21 -28.22 8.93 -15.79
C LEU A 21 -28.88 10.28 -16.02
N ASP A 22 -28.13 11.30 -16.48
CA ASP A 22 -28.70 12.61 -16.86
C ASP A 22 -29.62 12.49 -18.09
N ILE A 23 -29.18 11.76 -19.12
CA ILE A 23 -29.94 11.53 -20.34
C ILE A 23 -31.20 10.73 -20.06
N GLY A 24 -31.15 9.80 -19.08
CA GLY A 24 -32.26 8.93 -18.69
C GLY A 24 -33.26 9.55 -17.72
N ASP A 25 -33.08 10.79 -17.27
CA ASP A 25 -33.91 11.48 -16.26
C ASP A 25 -34.22 10.60 -15.04
N VAL A 26 -33.17 9.93 -14.50
CA VAL A 26 -33.28 8.95 -13.44
C VAL A 26 -33.53 9.64 -12.10
N LYS A 27 -34.68 9.37 -11.50
CA LYS A 27 -35.00 9.77 -10.14
C LYS A 27 -33.96 9.14 -9.18
N TYR A 28 -33.50 9.88 -8.18
CA TYR A 28 -32.47 9.46 -7.22
C TYR A 28 -31.03 9.34 -7.78
N ARG A 29 -30.75 10.04 -8.88
CA ARG A 29 -29.40 10.05 -9.49
C ARG A 29 -28.28 10.30 -8.51
N ASN A 30 -28.45 11.30 -7.62
CA ASN A 30 -27.40 11.67 -6.66
C ASN A 30 -27.11 10.55 -5.66
N GLU A 31 -28.14 9.85 -5.19
CA GLU A 31 -28.03 8.72 -4.27
C GLU A 31 -27.36 7.51 -4.95
N ILE A 32 -27.72 7.26 -6.21
CA ILE A 32 -27.08 6.20 -7.02
C ILE A 32 -25.61 6.52 -7.23
N MET A 33 -25.28 7.76 -7.61
CA MET A 33 -23.89 8.17 -7.83
C MET A 33 -23.06 8.15 -6.53
N GLN A 34 -23.65 8.52 -5.40
CA GLN A 34 -23.02 8.38 -4.09
C GLN A 34 -22.76 6.91 -3.74
N GLY A 35 -23.74 6.04 -3.94
CA GLY A 35 -23.61 4.61 -3.70
C GLY A 35 -22.53 3.96 -4.57
N LEU A 36 -22.50 4.30 -5.86
CA LEU A 36 -21.46 3.84 -6.80
C LEU A 36 -20.06 4.36 -6.42
N GLY A 37 -19.96 5.64 -6.00
CA GLY A 37 -18.73 6.25 -5.54
C GLY A 37 -18.15 5.54 -4.31
N LEU A 38 -18.99 5.29 -3.31
CA LEU A 38 -18.60 4.52 -2.11
C LEU A 38 -18.24 3.08 -2.46
N GLY A 39 -19.03 2.41 -3.32
CA GLY A 39 -18.74 1.06 -3.78
C GLY A 39 -17.39 0.95 -4.50
N ALA A 40 -17.08 1.90 -5.39
CA ALA A 40 -15.78 1.97 -6.06
C ALA A 40 -14.64 2.25 -5.08
N GLN A 41 -14.86 3.15 -4.12
CA GLN A 41 -13.87 3.48 -3.08
C GLN A 41 -13.51 2.25 -2.24
N PHE A 42 -14.50 1.59 -1.66
CA PHE A 42 -14.28 0.48 -0.74
C PHE A 42 -14.02 -0.85 -1.44
N GLY A 43 -14.64 -1.09 -2.61
CA GLY A 43 -14.53 -2.35 -3.33
C GLY A 43 -13.35 -2.44 -4.27
N ILE A 44 -12.83 -1.33 -4.77
CA ILE A 44 -11.76 -1.31 -5.78
C ILE A 44 -10.56 -0.51 -5.30
N ILE A 45 -10.72 0.78 -5.01
CA ILE A 45 -9.59 1.68 -4.74
C ILE A 45 -8.81 1.27 -3.49
N LEU A 46 -9.50 0.98 -2.38
CA LEU A 46 -8.83 0.63 -1.12
C LEU A 46 -8.13 -0.74 -1.18
N PRO A 47 -8.75 -1.83 -1.66
CA PRO A 47 -8.06 -3.11 -1.80
C PRO A 47 -6.85 -3.02 -2.72
N PHE A 48 -6.98 -2.28 -3.82
CA PHE A 48 -5.88 -2.06 -4.78
C PHE A 48 -4.73 -1.27 -4.15
N SER A 49 -5.06 -0.23 -3.38
CA SER A 49 -4.06 0.56 -2.65
C SER A 49 -3.29 -0.31 -1.65
N ARG A 50 -3.98 -1.20 -0.94
CA ARG A 50 -3.36 -2.11 0.04
C ARG A 50 -2.41 -3.11 -0.61
N SER A 51 -2.74 -3.66 -1.79
CA SER A 51 -1.84 -4.57 -2.50
C SER A 51 -0.56 -3.87 -2.97
N HIS A 52 -0.66 -2.64 -3.45
CA HIS A 52 0.51 -1.84 -3.84
C HIS A 52 1.43 -1.50 -2.65
N GLU A 53 0.85 -1.24 -1.49
CA GLU A 53 1.62 -1.00 -0.26
C GLU A 53 2.40 -2.25 0.16
N SER A 54 1.75 -3.42 0.13
CA SER A 54 2.40 -4.70 0.43
C SER A 54 3.50 -5.02 -0.58
N GLU A 55 3.25 -4.82 -1.87
CA GLU A 55 4.26 -5.00 -2.92
C GLU A 55 5.44 -4.07 -2.72
N ALA A 56 5.20 -2.80 -2.40
CA ALA A 56 6.25 -1.82 -2.13
C ALA A 56 7.11 -2.22 -0.91
N ASP A 57 6.51 -2.79 0.13
CA ASP A 57 7.23 -3.30 1.29
C ASP A 57 8.17 -4.46 0.92
N ILE A 58 7.69 -5.41 0.13
CA ILE A 58 8.50 -6.57 -0.29
C ILE A 58 9.64 -6.15 -1.20
N ILE A 59 9.38 -5.24 -2.15
CA ILE A 59 10.42 -4.66 -3.02
C ILE A 59 11.43 -3.89 -2.18
N GLY A 60 10.98 -3.08 -1.23
CA GLY A 60 11.84 -2.33 -0.31
C GLY A 60 12.72 -3.25 0.54
N LEU A 61 12.14 -4.34 1.05
CA LEU A 61 12.86 -5.37 1.81
C LEU A 61 13.99 -6.00 0.98
N ASP A 62 13.71 -6.36 -0.26
CA ASP A 62 14.69 -6.94 -1.19
C ASP A 62 15.81 -5.94 -1.53
N LEU A 63 15.45 -4.68 -1.82
CA LEU A 63 16.41 -3.63 -2.14
C LEU A 63 17.35 -3.33 -0.98
N MET A 64 16.83 -3.17 0.25
CA MET A 64 17.66 -2.93 1.42
C MET A 64 18.60 -4.11 1.70
N ALA A 65 18.14 -5.34 1.53
CA ALA A 65 18.94 -6.54 1.69
C ALA A 65 20.07 -6.61 0.64
N LYS A 66 19.78 -6.38 -0.63
CA LYS A 66 20.76 -6.32 -1.74
C LYS A 66 21.76 -5.18 -1.60
N ALA A 67 21.40 -4.12 -0.88
CA ALA A 67 22.30 -3.04 -0.52
C ALA A 67 23.19 -3.39 0.69
N GLY A 68 22.94 -4.52 1.38
CA GLY A 68 23.72 -4.99 2.53
C GLY A 68 23.17 -4.56 3.89
N PHE A 69 22.04 -3.80 3.92
CA PHE A 69 21.39 -3.42 5.17
C PHE A 69 20.68 -4.61 5.84
N ASN A 70 20.49 -4.53 7.16
CA ASN A 70 19.80 -5.56 7.92
C ASN A 70 18.28 -5.56 7.60
N PRO A 71 17.74 -6.58 6.91
CA PRO A 71 16.31 -6.57 6.52
C PRO A 71 15.37 -6.67 7.73
N LYS A 72 15.84 -7.14 8.89
CA LYS A 72 15.03 -7.22 10.11
C LYS A 72 14.59 -5.85 10.63
N GLU A 73 15.34 -4.79 10.32
CA GLU A 73 15.02 -3.43 10.71
C GLU A 73 13.70 -2.92 10.06
N SER A 74 13.30 -3.50 8.94
CA SER A 74 11.99 -3.20 8.35
C SER A 74 10.83 -3.59 9.27
N VAL A 75 10.95 -4.70 9.99
CA VAL A 75 9.95 -5.15 10.97
C VAL A 75 9.99 -4.26 12.20
N THR A 76 11.19 -3.94 12.70
CA THR A 76 11.39 -3.02 13.82
C THR A 76 10.77 -1.65 13.55
N LEU A 77 10.94 -1.13 12.33
CA LEU A 77 10.33 0.14 11.91
C LEU A 77 8.80 0.09 12.06
N TRP A 78 8.16 -0.95 11.55
CA TRP A 78 6.69 -1.10 11.64
C TRP A 78 6.20 -1.31 13.07
N GLN A 79 6.98 -2.01 13.91
CA GLN A 79 6.68 -2.15 15.34
C GLN A 79 6.73 -0.79 16.06
N ASN A 80 7.77 -0.01 15.81
CA ASN A 80 7.92 1.32 16.38
C ASN A 80 6.81 2.27 15.92
N MET A 81 6.47 2.23 14.62
CA MET A 81 5.35 3.02 14.08
C MET A 81 4.02 2.64 14.72
N SER A 82 3.78 1.35 14.96
CA SER A 82 2.57 0.87 15.63
C SER A 82 2.48 1.38 17.06
N GLN A 83 3.59 1.43 17.79
CA GLN A 83 3.64 1.95 19.16
C GLN A 83 3.50 3.48 19.20
N ALA A 84 4.09 4.19 18.26
CA ALA A 84 3.96 5.64 18.15
C ALA A 84 2.56 6.06 17.68
N GLY A 85 1.84 5.16 17.01
CA GLY A 85 0.54 5.42 16.39
C GLY A 85 -0.66 5.23 17.32
N ASP A 86 -0.50 5.06 18.63
CA ASP A 86 -1.62 5.05 19.60
C ASP A 86 -2.40 6.38 19.60
N GLY A 87 -1.94 7.39 18.87
CA GLY A 87 -2.64 8.63 18.54
C GLY A 87 -2.89 8.83 17.04
N ALA A 88 -2.63 7.82 16.19
CA ALA A 88 -2.87 7.94 14.76
C ALA A 88 -4.37 8.09 14.48
N THR A 89 -4.69 9.10 13.68
CA THR A 89 -6.09 9.38 13.32
C THR A 89 -6.74 8.16 12.65
N PRO A 90 -8.03 7.92 12.88
CA PRO A 90 -8.79 6.84 12.22
C PRO A 90 -8.63 6.85 10.69
N GLU A 91 -8.35 8.00 10.10
CA GLU A 91 -8.14 8.21 8.67
C GLU A 91 -6.90 7.48 8.14
N PHE A 92 -5.78 7.51 8.85
CA PHE A 92 -4.58 6.74 8.48
C PHE A 92 -4.87 5.23 8.51
N MET A 93 -5.58 4.76 9.52
CA MET A 93 -5.92 3.32 9.64
C MET A 93 -6.94 2.86 8.59
N SER A 94 -7.75 3.75 8.04
CA SER A 94 -8.76 3.40 7.02
C SER A 94 -8.18 3.32 5.61
N THR A 95 -7.12 4.08 5.30
CA THR A 95 -6.54 4.18 3.95
C THR A 95 -5.33 3.27 3.73
N HIS A 96 -4.65 2.83 4.80
CA HIS A 96 -3.48 1.95 4.72
C HIS A 96 -3.73 0.57 5.33
N PRO A 97 -3.01 -0.50 4.89
CA PRO A 97 -3.05 -1.79 5.55
C PRO A 97 -2.67 -1.67 7.02
N ALA A 98 -3.35 -2.44 7.87
CA ALA A 98 -2.98 -2.49 9.28
C ALA A 98 -1.51 -2.89 9.45
N PRO A 99 -0.74 -2.21 10.33
CA PRO A 99 0.69 -2.50 10.54
C PRO A 99 0.99 -3.98 10.78
N GLY A 100 0.10 -4.69 11.48
CA GLY A 100 0.25 -6.12 11.76
C GLY A 100 0.23 -7.01 10.51
N ASN A 101 -0.48 -6.65 9.45
CA ASN A 101 -0.47 -7.40 8.19
C ASN A 101 0.84 -7.16 7.44
N ARG A 102 1.32 -5.93 7.39
CA ARG A 102 2.61 -5.57 6.78
C ARG A 102 3.77 -6.29 7.48
N ILE A 103 3.78 -6.33 8.82
CA ILE A 103 4.76 -7.09 9.61
C ILE A 103 4.75 -8.57 9.23
N LYS A 104 3.58 -9.20 9.12
CA LYS A 104 3.47 -10.60 8.75
C LYS A 104 4.04 -10.89 7.36
N GLU A 105 3.75 -10.04 6.39
CA GLU A 105 4.25 -10.19 5.01
C GLU A 105 5.77 -9.99 4.93
N LEU A 106 6.33 -9.00 5.64
CA LEU A 106 7.76 -8.81 5.76
C LEU A 106 8.44 -10.03 6.40
N GLN A 107 7.85 -10.58 7.47
CA GLN A 107 8.37 -11.78 8.14
C GLN A 107 8.33 -13.01 7.23
N ALA A 108 7.28 -13.18 6.43
CA ALA A 108 7.15 -14.29 5.48
C ALA A 108 8.25 -14.26 4.40
N ASN A 109 8.71 -13.07 4.00
CA ASN A 109 9.75 -12.87 3.00
C ASN A 109 11.17 -12.69 3.60
N MET A 110 11.28 -12.70 4.93
CA MET A 110 12.53 -12.39 5.64
C MET A 110 13.67 -13.36 5.32
N SER A 111 13.40 -14.64 5.16
CA SER A 111 14.43 -15.66 4.90
C SER A 111 15.19 -15.38 3.61
N GLY A 112 14.48 -15.05 2.53
CA GLY A 112 15.07 -14.67 1.26
C GLY A 112 15.89 -13.38 1.35
N ALA A 113 15.38 -12.39 2.06
CA ALA A 113 16.07 -11.13 2.30
C ALA A 113 17.38 -11.31 3.09
N VAL A 114 17.39 -12.16 4.11
CA VAL A 114 18.62 -12.47 4.86
C VAL A 114 19.68 -13.14 3.97
N VAL A 115 19.28 -14.05 3.09
CA VAL A 115 20.21 -14.67 2.12
C VAL A 115 20.76 -13.60 1.16
N ALA A 116 19.91 -12.73 0.63
CA ALA A 116 20.33 -11.64 -0.24
C ALA A 116 21.33 -10.69 0.43
N LYS A 117 21.06 -10.29 1.69
CA LYS A 117 21.97 -9.48 2.50
C LYS A 117 23.34 -10.18 2.71
N ASN A 118 23.32 -11.47 3.04
CA ASN A 118 24.57 -12.20 3.27
C ASN A 118 25.43 -12.28 1.99
N ASN A 119 24.79 -12.43 0.83
CA ASN A 119 25.47 -12.39 -0.46
C ASN A 119 26.02 -10.98 -0.77
N ALA A 120 25.25 -9.94 -0.47
CA ALA A 120 25.69 -8.56 -0.61
C ALA A 120 26.92 -8.26 0.26
N ASN A 121 26.90 -8.71 1.51
CA ASN A 121 28.03 -8.54 2.44
C ASN A 121 29.29 -9.26 1.94
N LYS A 122 29.16 -10.49 1.41
CA LYS A 122 30.29 -11.22 0.80
C LYS A 122 30.87 -10.50 -0.40
N SER A 123 30.09 -9.69 -1.11
CA SER A 123 30.54 -8.86 -2.23
C SER A 123 31.03 -7.46 -1.80
N GLY A 124 31.25 -7.25 -0.50
CA GLY A 124 31.80 -5.99 0.04
C GLY A 124 30.76 -4.91 0.36
N LYS A 125 29.47 -5.19 0.23
CA LYS A 125 28.41 -4.23 0.60
C LYS A 125 28.10 -4.33 2.10
N THR A 126 28.80 -3.56 2.90
CA THR A 126 28.62 -3.50 4.36
C THR A 126 28.35 -2.06 4.78
N PRO A 127 27.11 -1.55 4.55
CA PRO A 127 26.79 -0.19 4.92
C PRO A 127 26.88 -0.03 6.45
N ALA A 128 27.57 1.02 6.90
CA ALA A 128 27.62 1.44 8.29
C ALA A 128 26.78 2.70 8.45
N CYS A 129 25.72 2.64 9.24
CA CYS A 129 24.98 3.81 9.68
C CYS A 129 25.59 4.28 10.99
N THR A 130 26.40 5.34 10.95
CA THR A 130 26.79 6.10 12.14
C THR A 130 25.76 7.21 12.35
N LEU A 131 25.04 7.16 13.47
CA LEU A 131 24.24 8.27 13.97
C LEU A 131 25.12 9.31 14.64
#